data_da1269d24e6bf2ce20c4eb791543f755
#
_entry.id   da1269d24e6bf2ce20c4eb791543f755
#
_cell.length_a   1.000
_cell.length_b   1.000
_cell.length_c   1.000
_cell.angle_alpha   90.00
_cell.angle_beta   90.00
_cell.angle_gamma   90.00
#
_symmetry.space_group_name_H-M   'P 1'
#
loop_
_entity.id
_entity.type
_entity.pdbx_description
1 polymer ?
#
loop_
_entity_poly.entity_id
_entity_poly.type
_entity_poly.pdbx_seq_one_letter_code
_entity_poly.pdbx_strand_id
1 'polypeptide(L)'
;MYRKQELPTYAVFDEHRWFRPGDVDQPLWDFDGVPVGISVCEDIWIPDGPVLRQATAGARLLLNLNGSPFHHDKIVHREKMLRDRAVAVAAPIVYVNQVGGQDELVFDGGSFVIGGDGALVARLPQFRTHLEFVDVELD
;
A
#
# COMPACT_ATOMS: atom_id res chain seq x y z
N MET A 1 -0.83 -5.33 -16.17
CA MET A 1 -0.33 -6.07 -14.98
C MET A 1 0.69 -5.20 -14.27
N TYR A 2 0.56 -4.95 -12.96
CA TYR A 2 1.59 -4.30 -12.16
C TYR A 2 2.68 -5.30 -11.77
N ARG A 3 3.93 -4.86 -11.79
CA ARG A 3 5.09 -5.61 -11.27
C ARG A 3 5.72 -4.80 -10.16
N LYS A 4 5.87 -5.42 -8.98
CA LYS A 4 6.51 -4.82 -7.81
C LYS A 4 7.90 -4.28 -8.16
N GLN A 5 8.22 -3.08 -7.71
CA GLN A 5 9.47 -2.39 -8.04
C GLN A 5 10.49 -2.51 -6.91
N GLU A 6 10.06 -2.30 -5.68
CA GLU A 6 10.92 -2.34 -4.50
C GLU A 6 10.95 -3.74 -3.90
N LEU A 7 12.07 -4.44 -4.05
CA LEU A 7 12.27 -5.81 -3.59
C LEU A 7 13.14 -5.81 -2.33
N PRO A 8 12.56 -5.98 -1.11
CA PRO A 8 13.34 -5.95 0.12
C PRO A 8 14.28 -7.14 0.27
N THR A 9 15.46 -6.88 0.85
CA THR A 9 16.49 -7.88 1.14
C THR A 9 16.93 -7.83 2.61
N TYR A 10 16.05 -7.42 3.50
CA TYR A 10 16.33 -7.25 4.93
C TYR A 10 15.33 -8.06 5.77
N ALA A 11 15.71 -8.34 7.01
CA ALA A 11 14.95 -9.14 7.96
C ALA A 11 14.59 -10.52 7.37
N VAL A 12 13.29 -10.80 7.21
CA VAL A 12 12.78 -12.08 6.67
C VAL A 12 12.69 -12.10 5.14
N PHE A 13 13.04 -10.99 4.49
CA PHE A 13 12.89 -10.83 3.04
C PHE A 13 14.22 -11.06 2.30
N ASP A 14 14.12 -11.75 1.16
CA ASP A 14 15.24 -11.97 0.24
C ASP A 14 14.68 -12.02 -1.20
N GLU A 15 13.89 -11.00 -1.55
CA GLU A 15 13.13 -11.00 -2.80
C GLU A 15 14.02 -10.87 -4.03
N HIS A 16 15.12 -10.11 -3.96
CA HIS A 16 16.07 -9.96 -5.08
C HIS A 16 16.70 -11.27 -5.53
N ARG A 17 16.76 -12.27 -4.67
CA ARG A 17 17.28 -13.59 -5.03
C ARG A 17 16.40 -14.29 -6.07
N TRP A 18 15.09 -14.07 -6.00
CA TRP A 18 14.10 -14.84 -6.75
C TRP A 18 13.35 -14.03 -7.81
N PHE A 19 13.31 -12.72 -7.67
CA PHE A 19 12.52 -11.82 -8.49
C PHE A 19 13.37 -10.70 -9.10
N ARG A 20 12.89 -10.18 -10.23
CA ARG A 20 13.40 -8.95 -10.83
C ARG A 20 12.43 -7.82 -10.54
N PRO A 21 12.91 -6.61 -10.25
CA PRO A 21 12.06 -5.44 -10.12
C PRO A 21 11.25 -5.21 -11.40
N GLY A 22 10.06 -4.67 -11.24
CA GLY A 22 9.29 -4.13 -12.35
C GLY A 22 9.92 -2.89 -12.94
N ASP A 23 9.49 -2.53 -14.15
CA ASP A 23 9.91 -1.30 -14.81
C ASP A 23 9.48 -0.07 -14.00
N VAL A 24 10.25 1.01 -14.08
CA VAL A 24 9.98 2.24 -13.34
C VAL A 24 8.67 2.88 -13.81
N ASP A 25 8.44 2.92 -15.12
CA ASP A 25 7.24 3.49 -15.72
C ASP A 25 6.21 2.38 -15.96
N GLN A 26 5.21 2.33 -15.10
CA GLN A 26 4.08 1.40 -15.24
C GLN A 26 2.78 2.20 -15.39
N PRO A 27 1.85 1.72 -16.23
CA PRO A 27 0.62 2.45 -16.52
C PRO A 27 -0.29 2.55 -15.30
N LEU A 28 -1.03 3.63 -15.21
CA LEU A 28 -2.20 3.73 -14.35
C LEU A 28 -3.34 2.87 -14.90
N TRP A 29 -4.25 2.51 -14.02
CA TRP A 29 -5.44 1.74 -14.36
C TRP A 29 -6.64 2.68 -14.39
N ASP A 30 -7.47 2.56 -15.41
CA ASP A 30 -8.73 3.27 -15.47
C ASP A 30 -9.84 2.44 -14.82
N PHE A 31 -10.52 3.02 -13.83
CA PHE A 31 -11.72 2.46 -13.23
C PHE A 31 -12.86 3.49 -13.39
N ASP A 32 -13.67 3.30 -14.39
CA ASP A 32 -14.80 4.18 -14.72
C ASP A 32 -14.39 5.66 -14.84
N GLY A 33 -13.27 5.94 -15.49
CA GLY A 33 -12.75 7.29 -15.68
C GLY A 33 -11.89 7.81 -14.51
N VAL A 34 -11.65 7.00 -13.49
CA VAL A 34 -10.73 7.31 -12.38
C VAL A 34 -9.38 6.65 -12.63
N PRO A 35 -8.29 7.44 -12.80
CA PRO A 35 -6.96 6.88 -12.90
C PRO A 35 -6.47 6.39 -11.53
N VAL A 36 -6.18 5.10 -11.44
CA VAL A 36 -5.79 4.40 -10.23
C VAL A 36 -4.36 3.90 -10.32
N GLY A 37 -3.55 4.20 -9.32
CA GLY A 37 -2.23 3.64 -9.12
C GLY A 37 -2.31 2.35 -8.29
N ILE A 38 -1.53 1.33 -8.67
CA ILE A 38 -1.42 0.07 -7.94
C ILE A 38 0.04 -0.14 -7.54
N SER A 39 0.25 -0.55 -6.29
CA SER A 39 1.57 -0.84 -5.75
C SER A 39 1.53 -2.07 -4.82
N VAL A 40 2.68 -2.64 -4.52
CA VAL A 40 2.77 -3.86 -3.71
C VAL A 40 3.75 -3.67 -2.57
N CYS A 41 3.26 -3.77 -1.36
CA CYS A 41 4.00 -3.85 -0.10
C CYS A 41 5.09 -2.78 0.03
N GLU A 42 6.37 -3.12 -0.11
CA GLU A 42 7.53 -2.23 0.06
C GLU A 42 7.48 -0.97 -0.82
N ASP A 43 6.83 -1.03 -1.97
CA ASP A 43 6.71 0.10 -2.90
C ASP A 43 6.22 1.39 -2.23
N ILE A 44 5.34 1.27 -1.22
CA ILE A 44 4.78 2.45 -0.53
C ILE A 44 5.70 3.03 0.55
N TRP A 45 6.68 2.25 1.02
CA TRP A 45 7.61 2.71 2.05
C TRP A 45 8.67 3.67 1.51
N ILE A 46 8.92 3.64 0.20
CA ILE A 46 9.92 4.49 -0.45
C ILE A 46 9.30 5.85 -0.80
N PRO A 47 9.80 6.97 -0.24
CA PRO A 47 9.19 8.29 -0.41
C PRO A 47 9.10 8.76 -1.87
N ASP A 48 10.16 8.58 -2.63
CA ASP A 48 10.30 8.92 -4.06
C ASP A 48 10.09 7.69 -4.98
N GLY A 49 9.41 6.69 -4.44
CA GLY A 49 9.13 5.40 -5.05
C GLY A 49 7.93 5.40 -6.01
N PRO A 50 7.41 4.19 -6.31
CA PRO A 50 6.33 3.99 -7.27
C PRO A 50 5.09 4.82 -7.00
N VAL A 51 4.70 4.96 -5.73
CA VAL A 51 3.48 5.67 -5.32
C VAL A 51 3.53 7.15 -5.69
N LEU A 52 4.68 7.83 -5.45
CA LEU A 52 4.85 9.22 -5.85
C LEU A 52 4.85 9.37 -7.38
N ARG A 53 5.49 8.46 -8.10
CA ARG A 53 5.49 8.48 -9.58
C ARG A 53 4.09 8.30 -10.15
N GLN A 54 3.29 7.39 -9.59
CA GLN A 54 1.90 7.18 -10.00
C GLN A 54 1.02 8.41 -9.74
N ALA A 55 1.16 9.03 -8.58
CA ALA A 55 0.46 10.28 -8.28
C ALA A 55 0.87 11.41 -9.24
N THR A 56 2.16 11.57 -9.51
CA THR A 56 2.68 12.54 -10.48
C THR A 56 2.16 12.27 -11.90
N ALA A 57 1.95 11.01 -12.26
CA ALA A 57 1.34 10.61 -13.53
C ALA A 57 -0.19 10.82 -13.57
N GLY A 58 -0.81 11.30 -12.49
CA GLY A 58 -2.20 11.66 -12.42
C GLY A 58 -3.12 10.64 -11.75
N ALA A 59 -2.58 9.70 -10.96
CA ALA A 59 -3.41 8.81 -10.15
C ALA A 59 -4.22 9.62 -9.12
N ARG A 60 -5.54 9.40 -9.11
CA ARG A 60 -6.46 10.02 -8.16
C ARG A 60 -6.80 9.11 -6.98
N LEU A 61 -6.48 7.84 -7.08
CA LEU A 61 -6.60 6.83 -6.04
C LEU A 61 -5.39 5.90 -6.10
N LEU A 62 -4.87 5.53 -4.94
CA LEU A 62 -3.71 4.66 -4.82
C LEU A 62 -4.09 3.40 -4.03
N LEU A 63 -3.87 2.24 -4.62
CA LEU A 63 -4.11 0.94 -4.00
C LEU A 63 -2.76 0.29 -3.68
N ASN A 64 -2.58 -0.14 -2.43
CA ASN A 64 -1.38 -0.85 -2.00
C ASN A 64 -1.74 -2.19 -1.37
N LEU A 65 -1.28 -3.28 -1.98
CA LEU A 65 -1.58 -4.66 -1.61
C LEU A 65 -0.41 -5.25 -0.83
N ASN A 66 -0.67 -5.84 0.34
CA ASN A 66 0.38 -6.21 1.28
C ASN A 66 0.29 -7.63 1.84
N GLY A 67 1.47 -8.25 1.95
CA GLY A 67 1.78 -9.31 2.88
C GLY A 67 2.80 -8.79 3.90
N SER A 68 2.44 -7.74 4.64
CA SER A 68 3.33 -7.11 5.63
C SER A 68 3.23 -7.86 6.96
N PRO A 69 4.33 -8.49 7.43
CA PRO A 69 4.32 -9.26 8.66
C PRO A 69 4.03 -8.41 9.90
N PHE A 70 3.38 -9.04 10.86
CA PHE A 70 3.15 -8.46 12.18
C PHE A 70 4.45 -8.40 12.98
N HIS A 71 4.65 -7.30 13.67
CA HIS A 71 5.49 -7.18 14.84
C HIS A 71 4.96 -6.07 15.74
N HIS A 72 5.44 -6.02 16.97
CA HIS A 72 5.02 -5.03 17.95
C HIS A 72 5.10 -3.59 17.37
N ASP A 73 4.07 -2.79 17.62
CA ASP A 73 3.91 -1.40 17.14
C ASP A 73 3.88 -1.18 15.61
N LYS A 74 3.92 -2.24 14.81
CA LYS A 74 3.94 -2.11 13.33
C LYS A 74 2.71 -1.35 12.81
N ILE A 75 1.55 -1.55 13.42
CA ILE A 75 0.31 -0.90 12.97
C ILE A 75 0.39 0.63 13.11
N VAL A 76 1.01 1.13 14.18
CA VAL A 76 1.21 2.58 14.40
C VAL A 76 2.17 3.15 13.36
N HIS A 77 3.24 2.43 13.06
CA HIS A 77 4.21 2.82 12.03
C HIS A 77 3.59 2.81 10.63
N ARG A 78 2.77 1.80 10.30
CA ARG A 78 2.03 1.74 9.03
C ARG A 78 1.10 2.95 8.89
N GLU A 79 0.29 3.23 9.90
CA GLU A 79 -0.66 4.35 9.85
C GLU A 79 0.07 5.68 9.67
N LYS A 80 1.12 5.93 10.47
CA LYS A 80 1.90 7.17 10.34
C LYS A 80 2.48 7.31 8.93
N MET A 81 3.13 6.28 8.43
CA MET A 81 3.72 6.27 7.09
C MET A 81 2.66 6.53 6.01
N LEU A 82 1.49 5.90 6.12
CA LEU A 82 0.40 6.09 5.15
C LEU A 82 -0.15 7.51 5.16
N ARG A 83 -0.31 8.12 6.34
CA ARG A 83 -0.71 9.53 6.47
C ARG A 83 0.30 10.47 5.81
N ASP A 84 1.58 10.29 6.15
CA ASP A 84 2.66 11.09 5.57
C ASP A 84 2.70 10.94 4.05
N ARG A 85 2.47 9.73 3.55
CA ARG A 85 2.46 9.43 2.12
C ARG A 85 1.26 10.03 1.40
N ALA A 86 0.05 9.87 1.94
CA ALA A 86 -1.18 10.42 1.36
C ALA A 86 -1.11 11.94 1.22
N VAL A 87 -0.62 12.63 2.25
CA VAL A 87 -0.40 14.09 2.22
C VAL A 87 0.64 14.46 1.16
N ALA A 88 1.75 13.74 1.08
CA ALA A 88 2.82 14.03 0.13
C ALA A 88 2.40 13.89 -1.34
N VAL A 89 1.46 12.98 -1.63
CA VAL A 89 0.95 12.73 -2.98
C VAL A 89 -0.40 13.42 -3.25
N ALA A 90 -1.01 14.04 -2.24
CA ALA A 90 -2.32 14.68 -2.29
C ALA A 90 -3.41 13.76 -2.90
N ALA A 91 -3.38 12.48 -2.56
CA ALA A 91 -4.34 11.49 -3.07
C ALA A 91 -4.66 10.44 -1.99
N PRO A 92 -5.90 9.93 -1.95
CA PRO A 92 -6.27 8.90 -1.00
C PRO A 92 -5.54 7.58 -1.28
N ILE A 93 -5.26 6.85 -0.18
CA ILE A 93 -4.56 5.56 -0.22
C ILE A 93 -5.43 4.49 0.44
N VAL A 94 -5.69 3.41 -0.28
CA VAL A 94 -6.28 2.18 0.23
C VAL A 94 -5.16 1.16 0.45
N TYR A 95 -4.84 0.90 1.70
CA TYR A 95 -3.82 -0.06 2.12
C TYR A 95 -4.49 -1.35 2.60
N VAL A 96 -4.32 -2.43 1.86
CA VAL A 96 -4.89 -3.74 2.18
C VAL A 96 -3.78 -4.68 2.62
N ASN A 97 -3.90 -5.25 3.81
CA ASN A 97 -2.96 -6.23 4.32
C ASN A 97 -3.66 -7.56 4.60
N GLN A 98 -2.99 -8.67 4.24
CA GLN A 98 -3.53 -10.00 4.46
C GLN A 98 -3.61 -10.37 5.95
N VAL A 99 -4.47 -11.34 6.25
CA VAL A 99 -4.56 -12.02 7.55
C VAL A 99 -4.16 -13.45 7.37
N GLY A 100 -3.36 -13.98 8.28
CA GLY A 100 -2.97 -15.39 8.27
C GLY A 100 -1.62 -15.65 8.88
N GLY A 101 -1.11 -16.82 8.63
CA GLY A 101 0.22 -17.24 9.02
C GLY A 101 0.85 -18.10 7.94
N GLN A 102 2.15 -17.99 7.81
CA GLN A 102 2.94 -18.82 6.91
C GLN A 102 4.34 -18.98 7.51
N ASP A 103 4.75 -20.22 7.70
CA ASP A 103 6.01 -20.54 8.38
C ASP A 103 6.14 -19.82 9.73
N GLU A 104 7.13 -18.97 9.89
CA GLU A 104 7.38 -18.18 11.09
C GLU A 104 6.68 -16.81 11.07
N LEU A 105 5.96 -16.47 10.00
CA LEU A 105 5.35 -15.17 9.81
C LEU A 105 3.88 -15.18 10.21
N VAL A 106 3.46 -14.12 10.88
CA VAL A 106 2.06 -13.80 11.16
C VAL A 106 1.71 -12.52 10.44
N PHE A 107 0.54 -12.52 9.77
CA PHE A 107 0.00 -11.35 9.09
C PHE A 107 -1.27 -10.91 9.81
N ASP A 108 -1.26 -9.67 10.28
CA ASP A 108 -2.26 -9.15 11.19
C ASP A 108 -3.45 -8.46 10.52
N GLY A 109 -3.44 -8.29 9.20
CA GLY A 109 -4.44 -7.45 8.54
C GLY A 109 -4.27 -5.99 8.96
N GLY A 110 -5.29 -5.39 9.59
CA GLY A 110 -5.24 -3.99 10.01
C GLY A 110 -5.12 -3.07 8.80
N SER A 111 -5.96 -3.30 7.79
CA SER A 111 -6.02 -2.48 6.58
C SER A 111 -6.51 -1.07 6.89
N PHE A 112 -6.16 -0.10 6.05
CA PHE A 112 -6.50 1.31 6.24
C PHE A 112 -7.03 1.93 4.95
N VAL A 113 -7.85 2.96 5.13
CA VAL A 113 -8.13 3.97 4.09
C VAL A 113 -7.75 5.33 4.66
N ILE A 114 -6.84 6.02 3.99
CA ILE A 114 -6.35 7.35 4.35
C ILE A 114 -6.74 8.32 3.23
N GLY A 115 -7.35 9.44 3.59
CA GLY A 115 -7.67 10.53 2.66
C GLY A 115 -6.43 11.27 2.17
N GLY A 116 -6.54 11.99 1.07
CA GLY A 116 -5.44 12.80 0.50
C GLY A 116 -4.94 13.91 1.44
N ASP A 117 -5.76 14.30 2.42
CA ASP A 117 -5.42 15.22 3.51
C ASP A 117 -4.69 14.55 4.69
N GLY A 118 -4.50 13.23 4.64
CA GLY A 118 -3.92 12.43 5.71
C GLY A 118 -4.92 12.00 6.78
N ALA A 119 -6.21 12.29 6.65
CA ALA A 119 -7.22 11.83 7.60
C ALA A 119 -7.42 10.32 7.52
N LEU A 120 -7.61 9.68 8.68
CA LEU A 120 -8.02 8.28 8.73
C LEU A 120 -9.50 8.17 8.37
N VAL A 121 -9.81 7.61 7.20
CA VAL A 121 -11.17 7.37 6.73
C VAL A 121 -11.72 6.06 7.30
N ALA A 122 -10.93 5.00 7.23
CA ALA A 122 -11.31 3.70 7.78
C ALA A 122 -10.10 2.92 8.31
N ARG A 123 -10.33 2.11 9.35
CA ARG A 123 -9.39 1.13 9.88
C ARG A 123 -10.11 -0.19 10.08
N LEU A 124 -9.66 -1.23 9.42
CA LEU A 124 -10.21 -2.57 9.53
C LEU A 124 -9.56 -3.33 10.72
N PRO A 125 -10.23 -4.34 11.27
CA PRO A 125 -9.73 -5.09 12.41
C PRO A 125 -8.45 -5.84 12.11
N GLN A 126 -7.63 -6.07 13.14
CA GLN A 126 -6.49 -6.97 13.08
C GLN A 126 -6.92 -8.42 13.39
N PHE A 127 -6.15 -9.37 12.89
CA PHE A 127 -6.22 -10.81 13.15
C PHE A 127 -7.55 -11.48 12.80
N ARG A 128 -8.35 -10.87 11.94
CA ARG A 128 -9.54 -11.49 11.39
C ARG A 128 -9.82 -11.02 9.97
N THR A 129 -10.33 -11.91 9.15
CA THR A 129 -10.82 -11.57 7.81
C THR A 129 -12.01 -10.62 7.91
N HIS A 130 -12.01 -9.57 7.11
CA HIS A 130 -13.06 -8.56 7.09
C HIS A 130 -13.24 -7.99 5.68
N LEU A 131 -14.48 -7.64 5.35
CA LEU A 131 -14.85 -6.90 4.16
C LEU A 131 -15.58 -5.64 4.59
N GLU A 132 -15.16 -4.50 4.07
CA GLU A 132 -15.76 -3.20 4.34
C GLU A 132 -16.00 -2.45 3.04
N PHE A 133 -17.10 -1.68 2.99
CA PHE A 133 -17.36 -0.71 1.94
C PHE A 133 -17.06 0.69 2.47
N VAL A 134 -16.20 1.41 1.78
CA VAL A 134 -15.73 2.72 2.23
C VAL A 134 -15.89 3.71 1.07
N ASP A 135 -16.59 4.79 1.32
CA ASP A 135 -16.66 5.92 0.39
C ASP A 135 -15.37 6.73 0.50
N VAL A 136 -14.78 7.03 -0.64
CA VAL A 136 -13.52 7.77 -0.73
C VAL A 136 -13.72 9.00 -1.59
N GLU A 137 -13.46 10.18 -1.03
CA GLU A 137 -13.49 11.43 -1.82
C GLU A 137 -12.26 11.51 -2.72
N LEU A 138 -12.50 11.80 -3.99
CA LEU A 138 -11.47 11.97 -5.01
C LEU A 138 -11.48 13.43 -5.46
N ASP A 139 -10.39 14.13 -5.21
CA ASP A 139 -10.19 15.52 -5.66
C ASP A 139 -9.75 15.60 -7.13
#